data_47c96460209a27d42d6c6b64e91367e3
#
_entry.id   47c96460209a27d42d6c6b64e91367e3
#
_cell.length_a   1.000
_cell.length_b   1.000
_cell.length_c   1.000
_cell.angle_alpha   90.00
_cell.angle_beta   90.00
_cell.angle_gamma   90.00
#
_symmetry.space_group_name_H-M   'P 1'
#
loop_
_entity.id
_entity.type
_entity.pdbx_description
1 polymer ?
#
loop_
_entity_poly.entity_id
_entity_poly.type
_entity_poly.pdbx_seq_one_letter_code
_entity_poly.pdbx_strand_id
1 'polypeptide(L)'
;SIEKLQREEVSNEEYAGLYKNQEFVTGSNVLAVNSSKTNDGSTRIIINSHQPLDGPLAWYEAHIKSEEGWNMMGGLFPGSPFIFVGFNENIAWGFTVNKPDLSDSYLLEINPENKNQYLLDGKWEDFSTERIKLPIKIFGPINWTIEREAKYSEHGPVLEVGDKSYALRFSGMADIKQVNQWFAMNKANSLKEWMDAMKKRSIISFNGVFADKEDNIYFLHNASSPRRQQGINWKGIIDGTKSELIWDSLVGFDEIPQLLNPSSGWIASTNQDPFKVTDPSDNLNPKDFSPTLGLQTRMTNRAYRAIELFGEFEKVDEKVFALIKFDNKYSKESRSYKYIATLFDRNFEDEDMKSSIEVLKNWDLHTNYENTSAALGVCVLSSEWISEQGQRIPQDPEISLRDCISELSNTYGKINPPWSERNFIVRGNKKVSVQGGPDVLRAIYGRNDDEGDLKASGGDGLYIHVSWDKDGVQNSKSIHQYGSSTQNIKSQHYDDQIELYVDEKYKPTFFKEENLRKNTSKIYSVPLGN
;
A
#
# COMPACT_ATOMS: atom_id res chain seq x y z
N SER A 1 -5.11 11.03 -13.58
CA SER A 1 -5.75 11.88 -14.58
C SER A 1 -5.14 13.27 -14.65
N ILE A 2 -5.13 14.10 -13.59
CA ILE A 2 -4.37 15.38 -13.55
C ILE A 2 -2.87 15.09 -13.76
N GLU A 3 -2.33 14.06 -13.17
CA GLU A 3 -0.95 13.58 -13.42
C GLU A 3 -0.70 13.16 -14.87
N LYS A 4 -1.71 12.64 -15.59
CA LYS A 4 -1.58 12.34 -17.03
C LYS A 4 -1.43 13.62 -17.87
N LEU A 5 -2.08 14.71 -17.47
CA LEU A 5 -2.04 16.01 -18.16
C LEU A 5 -0.74 16.78 -17.90
N GLN A 6 -0.11 16.57 -16.74
CA GLN A 6 1.14 17.24 -16.35
C GLN A 6 2.41 16.56 -16.86
N ARG A 7 2.34 15.31 -17.37
CA ARG A 7 3.52 14.53 -17.77
C ARG A 7 4.22 15.01 -19.06
N GLU A 8 3.60 15.83 -19.86
CA GLU A 8 4.19 16.31 -21.11
C GLU A 8 5.02 17.60 -20.97
N GLU A 9 4.98 18.30 -19.82
CA GLU A 9 5.57 19.65 -19.67
C GLU A 9 6.58 19.84 -18.53
N VAL A 10 6.93 18.81 -17.74
CA VAL A 10 7.80 18.98 -16.56
C VAL A 10 9.26 18.72 -16.91
N SER A 11 10.14 19.71 -16.68
CA SER A 11 11.58 19.60 -16.92
C SER A 11 12.31 18.71 -15.90
N ASN A 12 13.48 18.16 -16.27
CA ASN A 12 14.29 17.30 -15.39
C ASN A 12 14.72 17.97 -14.07
N GLU A 13 14.81 19.30 -14.02
CA GLU A 13 15.18 20.06 -12.81
C GLU A 13 14.01 20.17 -11.82
N GLU A 14 12.76 20.29 -12.30
CA GLU A 14 11.57 20.22 -11.45
C GLU A 14 11.37 18.81 -10.85
N TYR A 15 11.80 17.76 -11.56
CA TYR A 15 11.77 16.39 -11.05
C TYR A 15 12.64 16.21 -9.79
N ALA A 16 13.84 16.80 -9.75
CA ALA A 16 14.74 16.70 -8.59
C ALA A 16 14.16 17.38 -7.33
N GLY A 17 13.38 18.46 -7.50
CA GLY A 17 12.69 19.14 -6.40
C GLY A 17 11.53 18.34 -5.80
N LEU A 18 10.84 17.53 -6.61
CA LEU A 18 9.73 16.67 -6.18
C LEU A 18 10.22 15.47 -5.34
N TYR A 19 11.46 15.02 -5.51
CA TYR A 19 12.06 13.94 -4.70
C TYR A 19 12.33 14.36 -3.25
N LYS A 20 12.57 15.65 -2.98
CA LYS A 20 12.81 16.16 -1.62
C LYS A 20 11.55 16.22 -0.76
N ASN A 21 10.37 16.24 -1.36
CA ASN A 21 9.07 16.34 -0.68
C ASN A 21 8.23 15.06 -0.81
N GLN A 22 8.84 13.88 -0.74
CA GLN A 22 8.13 12.62 -0.90
C GLN A 22 7.04 12.44 0.15
N GLU A 23 5.83 12.59 -0.32
CA GLU A 23 4.65 12.08 0.36
C GLU A 23 4.68 10.55 0.35
N PHE A 24 4.31 9.98 1.46
CA PHE A 24 4.32 8.59 1.88
C PHE A 24 4.24 7.54 0.77
N VAL A 25 5.27 6.72 0.67
CA VAL A 25 5.19 5.47 -0.08
C VAL A 25 4.35 4.49 0.74
N THR A 26 3.17 4.16 0.25
CA THR A 26 2.31 3.16 0.84
C THR A 26 2.51 1.81 0.16
N GLY A 27 2.54 0.78 0.94
CA GLY A 27 2.62 -0.60 0.48
C GLY A 27 1.84 -1.50 1.42
N SER A 28 1.99 -2.80 1.33
CA SER A 28 1.44 -3.76 2.29
C SER A 28 1.95 -5.16 1.99
N ASN A 29 1.93 -6.02 3.01
CA ASN A 29 2.09 -7.46 2.84
C ASN A 29 0.89 -8.15 3.49
N VAL A 30 0.21 -9.03 2.77
CA VAL A 30 -0.72 -10.00 3.36
C VAL A 30 -0.36 -11.37 2.83
N LEU A 31 -0.01 -12.27 3.74
CA LEU A 31 0.43 -13.63 3.44
C LEU A 31 -0.57 -14.58 4.06
N ALA A 32 -1.02 -15.60 3.33
CA ALA A 32 -1.91 -16.63 3.85
C ALA A 32 -1.45 -18.01 3.43
N VAL A 33 -1.61 -18.99 4.31
CA VAL A 33 -1.36 -20.42 4.05
C VAL A 33 -2.49 -21.26 4.63
N ASN A 34 -2.87 -22.31 3.95
CA ASN A 34 -3.82 -23.30 4.46
C ASN A 34 -3.15 -24.62 4.83
N SER A 35 -3.94 -25.58 5.29
CA SER A 35 -3.46 -26.88 5.78
C SER A 35 -2.64 -27.67 4.76
N SER A 36 -2.86 -27.47 3.46
CA SER A 36 -2.09 -28.16 2.42
C SER A 36 -0.62 -27.70 2.37
N LYS A 37 -0.31 -26.49 2.81
CA LYS A 37 1.05 -25.92 2.89
C LYS A 37 1.67 -26.01 4.29
N THR A 38 0.89 -26.33 5.33
CA THR A 38 1.39 -26.40 6.71
C THR A 38 1.67 -27.84 7.14
N ASN A 39 2.54 -28.04 8.13
CA ASN A 39 2.88 -29.36 8.66
C ASN A 39 2.00 -29.77 9.85
N ASP A 40 1.30 -28.83 10.48
CA ASP A 40 0.43 -29.02 11.64
C ASP A 40 -1.06 -28.92 11.30
N GLY A 41 -1.41 -28.80 10.01
CA GLY A 41 -2.78 -28.74 9.54
C GLY A 41 -3.49 -27.42 9.86
N SER A 42 -2.76 -26.37 10.21
CA SER A 42 -3.35 -25.06 10.53
C SER A 42 -3.49 -24.17 9.31
N THR A 43 -4.47 -23.27 9.36
CA THR A 43 -4.58 -22.11 8.45
C THR A 43 -3.98 -20.89 9.13
N ARG A 44 -3.20 -20.10 8.41
CA ARG A 44 -2.54 -18.89 8.94
C ARG A 44 -2.65 -17.72 7.99
N ILE A 45 -2.74 -16.52 8.57
CA ILE A 45 -2.65 -15.26 7.85
C ILE A 45 -1.79 -14.27 8.63
N ILE A 46 -0.89 -13.56 7.93
CA ILE A 46 -0.22 -12.37 8.44
C ILE A 46 -0.75 -11.17 7.68
N ILE A 47 -1.22 -10.18 8.43
CA ILE A 47 -1.74 -8.92 7.94
C ILE A 47 -0.76 -7.83 8.31
N ASN A 48 -0.19 -7.14 7.32
CA ASN A 48 0.79 -6.09 7.54
C ASN A 48 0.64 -5.00 6.47
N SER A 49 -0.26 -4.08 6.72
CA SER A 49 -0.47 -2.92 5.84
C SER A 49 0.52 -1.82 6.19
N HIS A 50 1.36 -1.43 5.23
CA HIS A 50 2.37 -0.39 5.40
C HIS A 50 1.70 0.98 5.33
N GLN A 51 1.83 1.73 6.41
CA GLN A 51 1.28 3.08 6.56
C GLN A 51 2.36 4.01 7.14
N PRO A 52 2.12 5.32 7.14
CA PRO A 52 2.89 6.24 7.95
C PRO A 52 2.93 5.78 9.39
N LEU A 53 4.09 5.86 10.04
CA LEU A 53 4.24 5.46 11.45
C LEU A 53 3.64 6.49 12.41
N ASP A 54 3.43 7.73 11.95
CA ASP A 54 2.84 8.85 12.67
C ASP A 54 1.70 9.51 11.88
N GLY A 55 0.92 10.34 12.58
CA GLY A 55 -0.15 11.12 11.96
C GLY A 55 -1.49 10.38 11.85
N PRO A 56 -2.45 10.95 11.08
CA PRO A 56 -3.83 10.47 11.06
C PRO A 56 -4.01 9.11 10.35
N LEU A 57 -3.02 8.68 9.57
CA LEU A 57 -3.02 7.38 8.89
C LEU A 57 -2.17 6.33 9.62
N ALA A 58 -1.60 6.65 10.79
CA ALA A 58 -0.95 5.66 11.63
C ALA A 58 -2.00 4.69 12.19
N TRP A 59 -1.66 3.40 12.21
CA TRP A 59 -2.55 2.38 12.75
C TRP A 59 -2.82 2.55 14.25
N TYR A 60 -4.06 2.34 14.63
CA TYR A 60 -4.50 2.16 16.01
C TYR A 60 -5.15 0.79 16.15
N GLU A 61 -4.71 0.00 17.12
CA GLU A 61 -5.26 -1.33 17.38
C GLU A 61 -6.47 -1.24 18.29
N ALA A 62 -7.58 -1.85 17.90
CA ALA A 62 -8.81 -1.85 18.67
C ALA A 62 -9.55 -3.19 18.58
N HIS A 63 -10.38 -3.47 19.59
CA HIS A 63 -11.35 -4.55 19.59
C HIS A 63 -12.74 -3.95 19.80
N ILE A 64 -13.61 -4.11 18.81
CA ILE A 64 -14.99 -3.61 18.82
C ILE A 64 -15.93 -4.81 18.99
N LYS A 65 -16.77 -4.75 20.02
CA LYS A 65 -17.75 -5.80 20.31
C LYS A 65 -19.12 -5.18 20.59
N SER A 66 -20.17 -5.79 20.05
CA SER A 66 -21.57 -5.42 20.24
C SER A 66 -22.40 -6.69 20.35
N GLU A 67 -23.48 -6.66 21.13
CA GLU A 67 -24.43 -7.76 21.26
C GLU A 67 -25.23 -8.02 19.96
N GLU A 68 -25.15 -7.11 18.99
CA GLU A 68 -25.76 -7.26 17.66
C GLU A 68 -24.92 -8.11 16.68
N GLY A 69 -23.94 -8.87 17.19
CA GLY A 69 -23.09 -9.77 16.40
C GLY A 69 -21.86 -9.12 15.79
N TRP A 70 -21.46 -7.96 16.25
CA TRP A 70 -20.18 -7.38 15.89
C TRP A 70 -19.13 -7.79 16.94
N ASN A 71 -18.07 -8.46 16.53
CA ASN A 71 -16.96 -8.87 17.38
C ASN A 71 -15.69 -8.95 16.53
N MET A 72 -14.97 -7.81 16.41
CA MET A 72 -13.85 -7.67 15.47
C MET A 72 -12.68 -6.97 16.14
N MET A 73 -11.48 -7.53 16.00
CA MET A 73 -10.23 -6.95 16.47
C MET A 73 -9.27 -6.69 15.31
N GLY A 74 -8.51 -5.60 15.37
CA GLY A 74 -7.51 -5.27 14.37
C GLY A 74 -7.14 -3.81 14.30
N GLY A 75 -6.73 -3.37 13.12
CA GLY A 75 -6.27 -2.01 12.85
C GLY A 75 -7.38 -1.11 12.30
N LEU A 76 -7.43 0.10 12.85
CA LEU A 76 -8.23 1.21 12.34
C LEU A 76 -7.39 2.49 12.31
N PHE A 77 -7.88 3.52 11.63
CA PHE A 77 -7.32 4.87 11.73
C PHE A 77 -8.04 5.64 12.83
N PRO A 78 -7.33 6.49 13.61
CA PRO A 78 -7.93 7.29 14.66
C PRO A 78 -9.16 8.07 14.17
N GLY A 79 -10.29 7.90 14.85
CA GLY A 79 -11.57 8.50 14.48
C GLY A 79 -12.45 7.64 13.57
N SER A 80 -11.97 6.51 13.06
CA SER A 80 -12.80 5.55 12.33
C SER A 80 -13.63 4.69 13.29
N PRO A 81 -14.90 4.40 12.93
CA PRO A 81 -15.72 3.48 13.71
C PRO A 81 -15.56 2.00 13.33
N PHE A 82 -14.71 1.68 12.35
CA PHE A 82 -14.57 0.32 11.80
C PHE A 82 -13.15 -0.20 11.91
N ILE A 83 -13.01 -1.52 12.04
CA ILE A 83 -11.76 -2.24 11.80
C ILE A 83 -11.58 -2.37 10.28
N PHE A 84 -10.47 -1.83 9.77
CA PHE A 84 -10.16 -1.90 8.33
C PHE A 84 -9.44 -3.20 7.95
N VAL A 85 -8.58 -3.69 8.83
CA VAL A 85 -7.85 -4.96 8.67
C VAL A 85 -7.84 -5.67 10.00
N GLY A 86 -8.10 -6.98 10.02
CA GLY A 86 -8.16 -7.68 11.30
C GLY A 86 -8.87 -9.02 11.23
N PHE A 87 -9.43 -9.45 12.36
CA PHE A 87 -9.94 -10.79 12.55
C PHE A 87 -11.05 -10.87 13.60
N ASN A 88 -11.80 -11.95 13.53
CA ASN A 88 -12.65 -12.45 14.62
C ASN A 88 -12.33 -13.94 14.91
N GLU A 89 -13.20 -14.65 15.60
CA GLU A 89 -12.97 -16.07 15.90
C GLU A 89 -12.92 -16.95 14.65
N ASN A 90 -13.60 -16.56 13.58
CA ASN A 90 -13.85 -17.41 12.41
C ASN A 90 -13.03 -17.01 11.19
N ILE A 91 -12.78 -15.72 11.01
CA ILE A 91 -12.21 -15.16 9.78
C ILE A 91 -11.16 -14.09 10.09
N ALA A 92 -10.27 -13.85 9.12
CA ALA A 92 -9.36 -12.72 9.11
C ALA A 92 -9.18 -12.19 7.69
N TRP A 93 -8.96 -10.89 7.54
CA TRP A 93 -8.61 -10.30 6.27
C TRP A 93 -7.63 -9.14 6.40
N GLY A 94 -6.88 -8.94 5.33
CA GLY A 94 -6.03 -7.77 5.15
C GLY A 94 -6.14 -7.22 3.75
N PHE A 95 -5.71 -5.96 3.58
CA PHE A 95 -5.70 -5.30 2.29
C PHE A 95 -4.30 -4.88 1.90
N THR A 96 -4.03 -4.96 0.60
CA THR A 96 -2.85 -4.35 -0.01
C THR A 96 -3.28 -3.35 -1.08
N VAL A 97 -2.55 -2.25 -1.19
CA VAL A 97 -2.82 -1.25 -2.23
C VAL A 97 -2.65 -1.90 -3.60
N ASN A 98 -3.65 -1.74 -4.46
CA ASN A 98 -3.54 -1.92 -5.90
C ASN A 98 -3.72 -0.56 -6.59
N LYS A 99 -3.32 -0.47 -7.84
CA LYS A 99 -3.42 0.78 -8.62
C LYS A 99 -4.13 0.50 -9.96
N PRO A 100 -5.39 0.04 -9.96
CA PRO A 100 -6.14 -0.11 -11.19
C PRO A 100 -6.42 1.27 -11.81
N ASP A 101 -6.51 1.33 -13.11
CA ASP A 101 -6.92 2.53 -13.84
C ASP A 101 -8.45 2.66 -13.79
N LEU A 102 -8.95 3.48 -12.85
CA LEU A 102 -10.36 3.65 -12.54
C LEU A 102 -10.93 4.98 -13.03
N SER A 103 -10.15 5.77 -13.77
CA SER A 103 -10.56 7.13 -14.17
C SER A 103 -10.15 7.43 -15.60
N ASP A 104 -11.00 8.16 -16.31
CA ASP A 104 -10.76 8.61 -17.66
C ASP A 104 -10.89 10.12 -17.77
N SER A 105 -10.08 10.70 -18.67
CA SER A 105 -10.07 12.12 -19.00
C SER A 105 -10.54 12.30 -20.43
N TYR A 106 -11.57 13.11 -20.62
CA TYR A 106 -12.17 13.41 -21.92
C TYR A 106 -11.83 14.84 -22.34
N LEU A 107 -11.28 15.01 -23.53
CA LEU A 107 -11.07 16.33 -24.12
C LEU A 107 -12.40 16.82 -24.71
N LEU A 108 -12.90 17.94 -24.18
CA LEU A 108 -14.14 18.55 -24.63
C LEU A 108 -13.86 19.57 -25.74
N GLU A 109 -14.70 19.59 -26.76
CA GLU A 109 -14.75 20.66 -27.74
C GLU A 109 -15.75 21.71 -27.27
N ILE A 110 -15.27 22.93 -27.02
CA ILE A 110 -16.07 24.04 -26.48
C ILE A 110 -16.64 24.89 -27.61
N ASN A 111 -17.92 25.27 -27.50
CA ASN A 111 -18.56 26.16 -28.46
C ASN A 111 -17.84 27.52 -28.53
N PRO A 112 -17.27 27.91 -29.69
CA PRO A 112 -16.54 29.17 -29.82
C PRO A 112 -17.42 30.41 -29.58
N GLU A 113 -18.73 30.28 -29.81
CA GLU A 113 -19.70 31.37 -29.62
C GLU A 113 -20.31 31.40 -28.20
N ASN A 114 -20.29 30.23 -27.50
CA ASN A 114 -20.83 30.12 -26.14
C ASN A 114 -19.99 29.17 -25.29
N LYS A 115 -19.09 29.72 -24.50
CA LYS A 115 -18.19 28.92 -23.62
C LYS A 115 -18.89 28.11 -22.51
N ASN A 116 -20.22 28.22 -22.41
CA ASN A 116 -21.00 27.37 -21.50
C ASN A 116 -21.59 26.13 -22.20
N GLN A 117 -21.14 25.85 -23.42
CA GLN A 117 -21.54 24.68 -24.18
C GLN A 117 -20.35 23.87 -24.68
N TYR A 118 -20.54 22.56 -24.78
CA TYR A 118 -19.58 21.63 -25.35
C TYR A 118 -20.26 20.77 -26.43
N LEU A 119 -19.48 20.26 -27.37
CA LEU A 119 -19.95 19.40 -28.44
C LEU A 119 -20.14 17.96 -27.95
N LEU A 120 -21.33 17.37 -28.17
CA LEU A 120 -21.61 15.95 -27.92
C LEU A 120 -22.49 15.41 -29.06
N ASP A 121 -22.04 14.35 -29.75
CA ASP A 121 -22.73 13.71 -30.88
C ASP A 121 -23.24 14.72 -31.94
N GLY A 122 -22.41 15.72 -32.22
CA GLY A 122 -22.72 16.77 -33.22
C GLY A 122 -23.69 17.85 -32.77
N LYS A 123 -24.01 17.93 -31.47
CA LYS A 123 -24.85 18.95 -30.87
C LYS A 123 -24.13 19.73 -29.78
N TRP A 124 -24.45 21.01 -29.64
CA TRP A 124 -23.98 21.84 -28.54
C TRP A 124 -24.88 21.60 -27.30
N GLU A 125 -24.30 21.04 -26.25
CA GLU A 125 -24.95 20.76 -24.97
C GLU A 125 -24.49 21.76 -23.91
N ASP A 126 -25.39 22.22 -23.04
CA ASP A 126 -25.08 23.15 -21.97
C ASP A 126 -24.38 22.43 -20.80
N PHE A 127 -23.35 23.09 -20.21
CA PHE A 127 -22.82 22.62 -18.93
C PHE A 127 -23.82 22.80 -17.81
N SER A 128 -23.95 21.79 -16.95
CA SER A 128 -24.56 21.98 -15.63
C SER A 128 -23.56 22.71 -14.74
N THR A 129 -24.02 23.73 -14.00
CA THR A 129 -23.15 24.57 -13.16
C THR A 129 -23.62 24.57 -11.72
N GLU A 130 -22.64 24.58 -10.79
CA GLU A 130 -22.88 24.69 -9.35
C GLU A 130 -21.97 25.77 -8.76
N ARG A 131 -22.53 26.65 -7.91
CA ARG A 131 -21.72 27.64 -7.17
C ARG A 131 -21.21 27.03 -5.88
N ILE A 132 -19.90 26.92 -5.77
CA ILE A 132 -19.19 26.40 -4.61
C ILE A 132 -18.60 27.55 -3.80
N LYS A 133 -18.89 27.55 -2.49
CA LYS A 133 -18.30 28.49 -1.53
C LYS A 133 -17.08 27.86 -0.87
N LEU A 134 -15.93 28.44 -1.11
CA LEU A 134 -14.64 27.98 -0.55
C LEU A 134 -14.21 28.95 0.56
N PRO A 135 -14.37 28.57 1.85
CA PRO A 135 -13.84 29.38 2.94
C PRO A 135 -12.32 29.20 3.03
N ILE A 136 -11.59 30.29 2.78
CA ILE A 136 -10.13 30.33 2.92
C ILE A 136 -9.79 30.98 4.24
N LYS A 137 -9.06 30.26 5.10
CA LYS A 137 -8.57 30.81 6.36
C LYS A 137 -7.42 31.77 6.09
N ILE A 138 -7.59 33.05 6.47
CA ILE A 138 -6.54 34.06 6.27
C ILE A 138 -5.68 34.18 7.53
N PHE A 139 -6.29 34.44 8.69
CA PHE A 139 -5.57 34.58 9.95
C PHE A 139 -6.52 34.41 11.16
N GLY A 140 -6.13 33.59 12.13
CA GLY A 140 -6.93 33.35 13.34
C GLY A 140 -8.35 32.85 13.01
N PRO A 141 -9.42 33.52 13.50
CA PRO A 141 -10.81 33.20 13.19
C PRO A 141 -11.32 33.79 11.87
N ILE A 142 -10.50 34.57 11.15
CA ILE A 142 -10.92 35.28 9.96
C ILE A 142 -10.86 34.36 8.74
N ASN A 143 -12.03 34.10 8.15
CA ASN A 143 -12.16 33.36 6.90
C ASN A 143 -12.64 34.29 5.80
N TRP A 144 -12.06 34.16 4.61
CA TRP A 144 -12.57 34.77 3.39
C TRP A 144 -13.23 33.69 2.53
N THR A 145 -14.49 33.91 2.15
CA THR A 145 -15.20 32.98 1.27
C THR A 145 -15.07 33.44 -0.17
N ILE A 146 -14.46 32.58 -0.99
CA ILE A 146 -14.40 32.76 -2.44
C ILE A 146 -15.51 31.89 -3.04
N GLU A 147 -16.30 32.49 -3.94
CA GLU A 147 -17.25 31.73 -4.76
C GLU A 147 -16.57 31.30 -6.07
N ARG A 148 -16.76 30.04 -6.44
CA ARG A 148 -16.33 29.46 -7.72
C ARG A 148 -17.50 28.73 -8.36
N GLU A 149 -17.57 28.80 -9.67
CA GLU A 149 -18.50 28.01 -10.46
C GLU A 149 -17.82 26.70 -10.87
N ALA A 150 -18.40 25.58 -10.49
CA ALA A 150 -18.01 24.25 -10.98
C ALA A 150 -18.89 23.89 -12.17
N LYS A 151 -18.26 23.46 -13.25
CA LYS A 151 -18.95 22.99 -14.46
C LYS A 151 -18.95 21.47 -14.51
N TYR A 152 -20.04 20.91 -14.99
CA TYR A 152 -20.22 19.47 -15.21
C TYR A 152 -20.76 19.21 -16.61
N SER A 153 -20.16 18.24 -17.30
CA SER A 153 -20.65 17.69 -18.55
C SER A 153 -21.29 16.32 -18.29
N GLU A 154 -21.82 15.67 -19.29
CA GLU A 154 -22.31 14.28 -19.24
C GLU A 154 -21.19 13.31 -18.80
N HIS A 155 -19.93 13.61 -19.12
CA HIS A 155 -18.76 12.81 -18.73
C HIS A 155 -18.46 12.92 -17.23
N GLY A 156 -18.68 14.11 -16.62
CA GLY A 156 -18.37 14.42 -15.21
C GLY A 156 -17.91 15.85 -15.00
N PRO A 157 -17.26 16.16 -13.87
CA PRO A 157 -16.74 17.48 -13.56
C PRO A 157 -15.69 17.93 -14.58
N VAL A 158 -15.72 19.23 -14.90
CA VAL A 158 -14.87 19.83 -15.92
C VAL A 158 -13.71 20.59 -15.28
N LEU A 159 -12.51 20.41 -15.82
CA LEU A 159 -11.30 21.14 -15.47
C LEU A 159 -10.79 21.90 -16.70
N GLU A 160 -10.51 23.18 -16.52
CA GLU A 160 -9.87 24.01 -17.53
C GLU A 160 -8.35 24.01 -17.27
N VAL A 161 -7.56 23.59 -18.27
CA VAL A 161 -6.09 23.55 -18.21
C VAL A 161 -5.54 24.25 -19.46
N GLY A 162 -4.97 25.44 -19.27
CA GLY A 162 -4.58 26.29 -20.39
C GLY A 162 -5.79 26.70 -21.22
N ASP A 163 -5.76 26.42 -22.52
CA ASP A 163 -6.84 26.69 -23.47
C ASP A 163 -7.78 25.51 -23.71
N LYS A 164 -7.56 24.39 -22.99
CA LYS A 164 -8.31 23.15 -23.15
C LYS A 164 -9.22 22.87 -21.96
N SER A 165 -10.37 22.25 -22.21
CA SER A 165 -11.32 21.79 -21.20
C SER A 165 -11.37 20.27 -21.19
N TYR A 166 -11.21 19.70 -20.01
CA TYR A 166 -11.24 18.25 -19.79
C TYR A 166 -12.35 17.88 -18.82
N ALA A 167 -13.12 16.86 -19.15
CA ALA A 167 -14.01 16.25 -18.18
C ALA A 167 -13.36 15.02 -17.56
N LEU A 168 -13.60 14.80 -16.28
CA LEU A 168 -13.09 13.65 -15.54
C LEU A 168 -14.23 12.69 -15.20
N ARG A 169 -14.01 11.40 -15.46
CA ARG A 169 -14.90 10.33 -15.02
C ARG A 169 -14.16 9.34 -14.13
N PHE A 170 -14.75 8.99 -13.00
CA PHE A 170 -14.11 8.18 -11.98
C PHE A 170 -15.12 7.17 -11.41
N SER A 171 -14.73 5.91 -11.25
CA SER A 171 -15.64 4.82 -10.88
C SER A 171 -16.23 4.92 -9.47
N GLY A 172 -15.59 5.68 -8.57
CA GLY A 172 -16.10 5.96 -7.21
C GLY A 172 -16.99 7.21 -7.10
N MET A 173 -17.30 7.87 -8.23
CA MET A 173 -18.08 9.11 -8.22
C MET A 173 -19.51 8.83 -7.75
N ALA A 174 -19.98 9.65 -6.80
CA ALA A 174 -21.32 9.58 -6.20
C ALA A 174 -21.62 8.29 -5.39
N ASP A 175 -20.67 7.40 -5.16
CA ASP A 175 -20.86 6.26 -4.25
C ASP A 175 -20.46 6.63 -2.82
N ILE A 176 -21.44 6.75 -1.93
CA ILE A 176 -21.26 7.04 -0.49
C ILE A 176 -21.51 5.82 0.41
N LYS A 177 -21.67 4.61 -0.16
CA LYS A 177 -22.07 3.39 0.58
C LYS A 177 -20.88 2.66 1.21
N GLN A 178 -19.67 3.22 1.16
CA GLN A 178 -18.47 2.61 1.68
C GLN A 178 -18.57 2.23 3.16
N VAL A 179 -19.23 3.06 3.97
CA VAL A 179 -19.54 2.79 5.39
C VAL A 179 -20.35 1.49 5.56
N ASN A 180 -21.36 1.28 4.70
CA ASN A 180 -22.18 0.06 4.75
C ASN A 180 -21.40 -1.20 4.35
N GLN A 181 -20.42 -1.06 3.47
CA GLN A 181 -19.54 -2.17 3.09
C GLN A 181 -18.61 -2.54 4.24
N TRP A 182 -17.93 -1.58 4.86
CA TRP A 182 -17.08 -1.81 6.04
C TRP A 182 -17.85 -2.43 7.20
N PHE A 183 -19.06 -1.93 7.46
CA PHE A 183 -19.92 -2.47 8.51
C PHE A 183 -20.28 -3.94 8.23
N ALA A 184 -20.67 -4.27 7.00
CA ALA A 184 -20.98 -5.64 6.61
C ALA A 184 -19.78 -6.58 6.74
N MET A 185 -18.58 -6.12 6.34
CA MET A 185 -17.35 -6.89 6.49
C MET A 185 -17.03 -7.15 7.96
N ASN A 186 -17.17 -6.15 8.83
CA ASN A 186 -16.91 -6.27 10.27
C ASN A 186 -17.87 -7.22 10.99
N LYS A 187 -19.02 -7.51 10.41
CA LYS A 187 -20.01 -8.46 10.94
C LYS A 187 -19.93 -9.84 10.29
N ALA A 188 -19.13 -10.00 9.24
CA ALA A 188 -18.97 -11.27 8.54
C ALA A 188 -18.31 -12.34 9.43
N ASN A 189 -18.79 -13.58 9.33
CA ASN A 189 -18.28 -14.74 10.07
C ASN A 189 -17.91 -15.92 9.16
N SER A 190 -17.97 -15.73 7.85
CA SER A 190 -17.65 -16.73 6.85
C SER A 190 -17.11 -16.08 5.58
N LEU A 191 -16.40 -16.85 4.73
CA LEU A 191 -15.98 -16.41 3.40
C LEU A 191 -17.15 -15.89 2.57
N LYS A 192 -18.29 -16.60 2.61
CA LYS A 192 -19.48 -16.19 1.86
C LYS A 192 -19.97 -14.81 2.29
N GLU A 193 -20.11 -14.55 3.58
CA GLU A 193 -20.59 -13.27 4.10
C GLU A 193 -19.60 -12.14 3.79
N TRP A 194 -18.28 -12.42 3.88
CA TRP A 194 -17.26 -11.46 3.52
C TRP A 194 -17.30 -11.13 2.01
N MET A 195 -17.44 -12.14 1.14
CA MET A 195 -17.61 -11.94 -0.30
C MET A 195 -18.88 -11.15 -0.62
N ASP A 196 -20.00 -11.43 0.06
CA ASP A 196 -21.26 -10.69 -0.13
C ASP A 196 -21.11 -9.21 0.30
N ALA A 197 -20.29 -8.92 1.31
CA ALA A 197 -19.92 -7.55 1.64
C ALA A 197 -19.04 -6.91 0.55
N MET A 198 -18.07 -7.63 -0.01
CA MET A 198 -17.20 -7.14 -1.08
C MET A 198 -17.93 -6.88 -2.40
N LYS A 199 -18.98 -7.63 -2.70
CA LYS A 199 -19.86 -7.41 -3.86
C LYS A 199 -20.56 -6.05 -3.88
N LYS A 200 -20.60 -5.33 -2.75
CA LYS A 200 -21.14 -3.95 -2.71
C LYS A 200 -20.27 -2.96 -3.50
N ARG A 201 -18.98 -3.24 -3.70
CA ARG A 201 -18.06 -2.50 -4.58
C ARG A 201 -17.86 -1.01 -4.25
N SER A 202 -18.30 -0.55 -3.08
CA SER A 202 -18.14 0.84 -2.63
C SER A 202 -16.71 1.14 -2.14
N ILE A 203 -15.95 0.10 -1.73
CA ILE A 203 -14.49 0.17 -1.62
C ILE A 203 -13.94 -0.05 -3.03
N ILE A 204 -13.55 1.03 -3.68
CA ILE A 204 -13.29 1.07 -5.13
C ILE A 204 -12.04 0.32 -5.57
N SER A 205 -11.06 0.15 -4.68
CA SER A 205 -9.79 -0.53 -4.95
C SER A 205 -9.21 -1.10 -3.66
N PHE A 206 -8.36 -2.05 -3.76
CA PHE A 206 -7.49 -2.78 -2.84
C PHE A 206 -7.49 -4.27 -3.19
N ASN A 207 -6.33 -4.90 -3.14
CA ASN A 207 -6.30 -6.36 -3.10
C ASN A 207 -6.73 -6.83 -1.72
N GLY A 208 -7.74 -7.70 -1.65
CA GLY A 208 -8.14 -8.39 -0.43
C GLY A 208 -7.50 -9.76 -0.33
N VAL A 209 -6.94 -10.10 0.83
CA VAL A 209 -6.56 -11.46 1.18
C VAL A 209 -7.33 -11.85 2.42
N PHE A 210 -7.90 -13.04 2.37
CA PHE A 210 -8.77 -13.58 3.40
C PHE A 210 -8.30 -14.97 3.81
N ALA A 211 -8.52 -15.33 5.07
CA ALA A 211 -8.39 -16.70 5.58
C ALA A 211 -9.44 -16.97 6.65
N ASP A 212 -9.83 -18.24 6.81
CA ASP A 212 -10.80 -18.63 7.82
C ASP A 212 -10.46 -19.98 8.52
N LYS A 213 -11.24 -20.30 9.54
CA LYS A 213 -11.14 -21.55 10.29
C LYS A 213 -11.58 -22.80 9.52
N GLU A 214 -12.27 -22.62 8.38
CA GLU A 214 -12.72 -23.68 7.48
C GLU A 214 -11.65 -24.03 6.42
N ASP A 215 -10.41 -23.62 6.66
CA ASP A 215 -9.24 -23.86 5.81
C ASP A 215 -9.25 -23.13 4.46
N ASN A 216 -10.06 -22.06 4.31
CA ASN A 216 -10.05 -21.26 3.11
C ASN A 216 -8.98 -20.16 3.18
N ILE A 217 -8.29 -19.99 2.05
CA ILE A 217 -7.49 -18.80 1.74
C ILE A 217 -7.97 -18.24 0.41
N TYR A 218 -8.17 -16.92 0.35
CA TYR A 218 -8.76 -16.29 -0.82
C TYR A 218 -8.09 -14.96 -1.15
N PHE A 219 -7.81 -14.75 -2.43
CA PHE A 219 -7.33 -13.48 -3.00
C PHE A 219 -8.40 -12.86 -3.88
N LEU A 220 -8.62 -11.56 -3.72
CA LEU A 220 -9.50 -10.74 -4.53
C LEU A 220 -8.76 -9.50 -5.00
N HIS A 221 -8.59 -9.32 -6.31
CA HIS A 221 -8.21 -8.04 -6.88
C HIS A 221 -9.44 -7.13 -6.92
N ASN A 222 -9.84 -6.57 -5.76
CA ASN A 222 -10.99 -5.67 -5.71
C ASN A 222 -10.68 -4.39 -6.47
N ALA A 223 -11.38 -4.18 -7.58
CA ALA A 223 -11.31 -3.00 -8.41
C ALA A 223 -12.68 -2.70 -9.00
N SER A 224 -13.21 -1.51 -8.76
CA SER A 224 -14.44 -1.04 -9.39
C SER A 224 -14.16 -0.58 -10.82
N SER A 225 -13.60 -1.50 -11.63
CA SER A 225 -13.18 -1.22 -13.02
C SER A 225 -14.35 -0.81 -13.88
N PRO A 226 -14.24 0.29 -14.62
CA PRO A 226 -15.26 0.70 -15.60
C PRO A 226 -15.41 -0.35 -16.70
N ARG A 227 -16.64 -0.54 -17.17
CA ARG A 227 -16.91 -1.35 -18.37
C ARG A 227 -16.60 -0.52 -19.61
N ARG A 228 -15.36 -0.57 -20.04
CA ARG A 228 -14.82 0.20 -21.17
C ARG A 228 -14.95 -0.56 -22.47
N GLN A 229 -15.19 0.18 -23.57
CA GLN A 229 -15.19 -0.36 -24.93
C GLN A 229 -13.81 -0.88 -25.30
N GLN A 230 -13.75 -2.03 -26.00
CA GLN A 230 -12.48 -2.57 -26.51
C GLN A 230 -11.97 -1.77 -27.71
N GLY A 231 -10.66 -1.82 -27.93
CA GLY A 231 -10.01 -1.16 -29.07
C GLY A 231 -9.68 0.32 -28.85
N ILE A 232 -10.06 0.90 -27.70
CA ILE A 232 -9.75 2.28 -27.32
C ILE A 232 -8.54 2.30 -26.37
N ASN A 233 -7.64 3.27 -26.55
CA ASN A 233 -6.53 3.49 -25.64
C ASN A 233 -6.99 4.32 -24.41
N TRP A 234 -7.55 3.64 -23.42
CA TRP A 234 -8.05 4.27 -22.18
C TRP A 234 -6.94 4.85 -21.28
N LYS A 235 -5.66 4.59 -21.55
CA LYS A 235 -4.55 5.23 -20.87
C LYS A 235 -4.29 6.67 -21.33
N GLY A 236 -4.85 7.03 -22.47
CA GLY A 236 -4.75 8.37 -23.07
C GLY A 236 -5.88 9.30 -22.68
N ILE A 237 -5.95 10.41 -23.39
CA ILE A 237 -7.07 11.33 -23.36
C ILE A 237 -8.11 10.85 -24.36
N ILE A 238 -9.36 10.76 -23.92
CA ILE A 238 -10.48 10.24 -24.71
C ILE A 238 -11.20 11.38 -25.44
N ASP A 239 -11.71 11.08 -26.64
CA ASP A 239 -12.55 12.01 -27.40
C ASP A 239 -13.86 12.28 -26.66
N GLY A 240 -14.01 13.53 -26.16
CA GLY A 240 -15.17 13.97 -25.41
C GLY A 240 -16.35 14.42 -26.29
N THR A 241 -16.26 14.27 -27.61
CA THR A 241 -17.37 14.61 -28.52
C THR A 241 -18.32 13.43 -28.77
N LYS A 242 -18.04 12.25 -28.17
CA LYS A 242 -18.75 10.99 -28.43
C LYS A 242 -19.36 10.41 -27.16
N SER A 243 -20.68 10.36 -27.07
CA SER A 243 -21.38 9.79 -25.94
C SER A 243 -21.15 8.29 -25.78
N GLU A 244 -20.91 7.55 -26.87
CA GLU A 244 -20.62 6.11 -26.87
C GLU A 244 -19.35 5.74 -26.07
N LEU A 245 -18.45 6.70 -25.85
CA LEU A 245 -17.24 6.51 -25.03
C LEU A 245 -17.46 6.81 -23.54
N ILE A 246 -18.63 7.26 -23.16
CA ILE A 246 -18.99 7.50 -21.77
C ILE A 246 -19.46 6.19 -21.15
N TRP A 247 -18.60 5.52 -20.38
CA TRP A 247 -19.03 4.32 -19.66
C TRP A 247 -19.97 4.68 -18.49
N ASP A 248 -20.98 3.85 -18.28
CA ASP A 248 -22.06 4.03 -17.29
C ASP A 248 -22.16 2.89 -16.26
N SER A 249 -21.38 1.83 -16.45
CA SER A 249 -21.42 0.63 -15.63
C SER A 249 -20.04 0.12 -15.27
N LEU A 250 -19.99 -0.71 -14.25
CA LEU A 250 -18.77 -1.39 -13.81
C LEU A 250 -18.75 -2.83 -14.34
N VAL A 251 -17.54 -3.37 -14.48
CA VAL A 251 -17.31 -4.79 -14.73
C VAL A 251 -17.88 -5.61 -13.57
N GLY A 252 -18.49 -6.76 -13.84
CA GLY A 252 -19.07 -7.63 -12.81
C GLY A 252 -18.06 -8.11 -11.77
N PHE A 253 -18.51 -8.41 -10.56
CA PHE A 253 -17.66 -8.92 -9.49
C PHE A 253 -16.92 -10.20 -9.88
N ASP A 254 -17.59 -11.07 -10.62
CA ASP A 254 -17.02 -12.37 -11.05
C ASP A 254 -16.09 -12.24 -12.26
N GLU A 255 -15.99 -11.05 -12.86
CA GLU A 255 -15.11 -10.76 -14.01
C GLU A 255 -13.75 -10.16 -13.60
N ILE A 256 -13.54 -9.86 -12.31
CA ILE A 256 -12.26 -9.37 -11.79
C ILE A 256 -11.41 -10.53 -11.24
N PRO A 257 -10.06 -10.42 -11.19
CA PRO A 257 -9.20 -11.51 -10.74
C PRO A 257 -9.49 -11.94 -9.30
N GLN A 258 -9.73 -13.23 -9.11
CA GLN A 258 -10.01 -13.88 -7.84
C GLN A 258 -9.39 -15.26 -7.80
N LEU A 259 -8.84 -15.67 -6.66
CA LEU A 259 -8.20 -16.97 -6.48
C LEU A 259 -8.61 -17.57 -5.13
N LEU A 260 -9.27 -18.71 -5.15
CA LEU A 260 -9.69 -19.45 -3.96
C LEU A 260 -8.91 -20.76 -3.86
N ASN A 261 -8.30 -21.01 -2.71
CA ASN A 261 -7.66 -22.26 -2.34
C ASN A 261 -6.73 -22.83 -3.44
N PRO A 262 -5.67 -22.08 -3.86
CA PRO A 262 -4.72 -22.60 -4.82
C PRO A 262 -4.11 -23.94 -4.32
N SER A 263 -3.81 -24.87 -5.22
CA SER A 263 -3.31 -26.21 -4.87
C SER A 263 -1.94 -26.16 -4.15
N SER A 264 -1.17 -25.10 -4.39
CA SER A 264 0.08 -24.79 -3.68
C SER A 264 -0.11 -24.44 -2.21
N GLY A 265 -1.34 -24.11 -1.78
CA GLY A 265 -1.71 -23.86 -0.40
C GLY A 265 -1.24 -22.53 0.18
N TRP A 266 -0.86 -21.56 -0.65
CA TRP A 266 -0.43 -20.25 -0.18
C TRP A 266 -0.86 -19.10 -1.11
N ILE A 267 -1.01 -17.91 -0.53
CA ILE A 267 -1.26 -16.66 -1.21
C ILE A 267 -0.35 -15.59 -0.61
N ALA A 268 0.30 -14.80 -1.45
CA ALA A 268 1.08 -13.64 -1.05
C ALA A 268 0.67 -12.41 -1.88
N SER A 269 0.15 -11.41 -1.22
CA SER A 269 -0.14 -10.12 -1.82
C SER A 269 0.77 -9.05 -1.22
N THR A 270 1.63 -8.48 -2.04
CA THR A 270 2.64 -7.48 -1.67
C THR A 270 2.61 -6.28 -2.62
N ASN A 271 1.42 -5.93 -3.12
CA ASN A 271 1.14 -4.86 -4.10
C ASN A 271 1.58 -5.17 -5.54
N GLN A 272 1.78 -6.41 -5.88
CA GLN A 272 2.20 -6.85 -7.21
C GLN A 272 1.01 -7.14 -8.13
N ASP A 273 1.37 -7.55 -9.33
CA ASP A 273 0.53 -8.12 -10.36
C ASP A 273 -0.44 -9.19 -9.80
N PRO A 274 -1.77 -9.06 -10.00
CA PRO A 274 -2.75 -10.03 -9.50
C PRO A 274 -2.60 -11.44 -10.10
N PHE A 275 -1.80 -11.59 -11.16
CA PHE A 275 -1.47 -12.86 -11.81
C PHE A 275 -0.17 -13.50 -11.26
N LYS A 276 0.33 -13.01 -10.12
CA LYS A 276 1.60 -13.42 -9.49
C LYS A 276 1.47 -13.49 -7.96
N VAL A 277 0.36 -14.04 -7.46
CA VAL A 277 0.02 -14.04 -6.03
C VAL A 277 0.19 -15.38 -5.33
N THR A 278 0.57 -16.41 -6.07
CA THR A 278 0.80 -17.77 -5.58
C THR A 278 1.87 -18.46 -6.41
N ASP A 279 1.98 -19.79 -6.31
CA ASP A 279 2.88 -20.60 -7.14
C ASP A 279 2.60 -20.35 -8.63
N PRO A 280 3.62 -20.30 -9.48
CA PRO A 280 3.44 -20.10 -10.93
C PRO A 280 2.46 -21.08 -11.59
N SER A 281 2.34 -22.31 -11.09
CA SER A 281 1.43 -23.33 -11.61
C SER A 281 -0.05 -23.07 -11.29
N ASP A 282 -0.34 -22.29 -10.24
CA ASP A 282 -1.69 -21.98 -9.75
C ASP A 282 -2.16 -20.57 -10.07
N ASN A 283 -1.28 -19.73 -10.61
CA ASN A 283 -1.62 -18.36 -10.91
C ASN A 283 -2.71 -18.25 -11.99
N LEU A 284 -3.55 -17.24 -11.88
CA LEU A 284 -4.56 -16.91 -12.88
C LEU A 284 -3.91 -16.58 -14.23
N ASN A 285 -4.57 -16.97 -15.33
CA ASN A 285 -4.09 -16.65 -16.66
C ASN A 285 -4.58 -15.25 -17.08
N PRO A 286 -3.69 -14.29 -17.38
CA PRO A 286 -4.08 -12.94 -17.81
C PRO A 286 -5.01 -12.89 -19.02
N LYS A 287 -4.95 -13.91 -19.89
CA LYS A 287 -5.77 -13.97 -21.12
C LYS A 287 -7.26 -14.21 -20.85
N ASP A 288 -7.60 -14.67 -19.65
CA ASP A 288 -8.98 -14.92 -19.25
C ASP A 288 -9.71 -13.63 -18.83
N PHE A 289 -8.98 -12.49 -18.78
CA PHE A 289 -9.49 -11.22 -18.31
C PHE A 289 -9.47 -10.15 -19.41
N SER A 290 -10.44 -9.24 -19.35
CA SER A 290 -10.50 -8.14 -20.33
C SER A 290 -9.28 -7.22 -20.22
N PRO A 291 -8.63 -6.84 -21.34
CA PRO A 291 -7.53 -5.89 -21.34
C PRO A 291 -7.96 -4.47 -20.90
N THR A 292 -9.28 -4.19 -20.89
CA THR A 292 -9.83 -2.90 -20.48
C THR A 292 -10.06 -2.76 -18.98
N LEU A 293 -9.77 -3.80 -18.17
CA LEU A 293 -9.88 -3.77 -16.71
C LEU A 293 -8.97 -2.73 -16.05
N GLY A 294 -7.94 -2.25 -16.76
CA GLY A 294 -7.01 -1.29 -16.22
C GLY A 294 -6.10 -1.86 -15.13
N LEU A 295 -5.77 -3.17 -15.20
CA LEU A 295 -4.94 -3.84 -14.20
C LEU A 295 -3.49 -3.35 -14.27
N GLN A 296 -2.88 -3.19 -13.11
CA GLN A 296 -1.45 -2.93 -13.00
C GLN A 296 -0.69 -4.26 -12.86
N THR A 297 0.27 -4.49 -13.75
CA THR A 297 1.05 -5.74 -13.84
C THR A 297 2.51 -5.54 -13.43
N ARG A 298 2.76 -4.76 -12.38
CA ARG A 298 4.10 -4.58 -11.84
C ARG A 298 4.48 -5.70 -10.87
N MET A 299 5.80 -5.89 -10.67
CA MET A 299 6.34 -6.74 -9.62
C MET A 299 7.12 -5.90 -8.61
N THR A 300 6.90 -6.15 -7.32
CA THR A 300 7.70 -5.61 -6.22
C THR A 300 8.84 -6.56 -5.89
N ASN A 301 9.91 -6.09 -5.25
CA ASN A 301 10.94 -6.97 -4.71
C ASN A 301 10.33 -7.97 -3.72
N ARG A 302 9.42 -7.51 -2.88
CA ARG A 302 8.68 -8.33 -1.89
C ARG A 302 7.94 -9.49 -2.53
N ALA A 303 7.36 -9.29 -3.72
CA ALA A 303 6.68 -10.35 -4.45
C ALA A 303 7.65 -11.43 -4.94
N TYR A 304 8.79 -11.05 -5.51
CA TYR A 304 9.82 -12.01 -5.89
C TYR A 304 10.32 -12.79 -4.67
N ARG A 305 10.62 -12.12 -3.56
CA ARG A 305 11.05 -12.78 -2.33
C ARG A 305 10.00 -13.72 -1.75
N ALA A 306 8.73 -13.33 -1.74
CA ALA A 306 7.65 -14.21 -1.30
C ALA A 306 7.56 -15.50 -2.16
N ILE A 307 7.60 -15.37 -3.49
CA ILE A 307 7.57 -16.51 -4.40
C ILE A 307 8.79 -17.42 -4.17
N GLU A 308 9.99 -16.85 -4.06
CA GLU A 308 11.23 -17.60 -3.79
C GLU A 308 11.12 -18.39 -2.48
N LEU A 309 10.73 -17.73 -1.38
CA LEU A 309 10.67 -18.33 -0.05
C LEU A 309 9.55 -19.39 0.07
N PHE A 310 8.35 -19.12 -0.45
CA PHE A 310 7.30 -20.13 -0.48
C PHE A 310 7.64 -21.32 -1.39
N GLY A 311 8.44 -21.11 -2.43
CA GLY A 311 8.97 -22.17 -3.30
C GLY A 311 10.08 -22.99 -2.64
N GLU A 312 10.91 -22.38 -1.78
CA GLU A 312 12.00 -23.03 -1.06
C GLU A 312 11.49 -23.99 0.02
N PHE A 313 10.44 -23.60 0.77
CA PHE A 313 9.90 -24.40 1.85
C PHE A 313 8.75 -25.30 1.39
N GLU A 314 8.90 -26.61 1.48
CA GLU A 314 7.83 -27.56 1.17
C GLU A 314 6.64 -27.39 2.13
N LYS A 315 6.92 -27.21 3.42
CA LYS A 315 5.93 -26.97 4.47
C LYS A 315 6.30 -25.71 5.28
N VAL A 316 5.27 -25.02 5.72
CA VAL A 316 5.38 -23.73 6.43
C VAL A 316 4.78 -23.88 7.82
N ASP A 317 5.63 -24.03 8.83
CA ASP A 317 5.21 -23.90 10.22
C ASP A 317 5.18 -22.42 10.67
N GLU A 318 4.86 -22.19 11.93
CA GLU A 318 4.79 -20.82 12.48
C GLU A 318 6.15 -20.09 12.40
N LYS A 319 7.26 -20.82 12.57
CA LYS A 319 8.61 -20.22 12.53
C LYS A 319 9.00 -19.85 11.11
N VAL A 320 8.77 -20.75 10.15
CA VAL A 320 9.00 -20.48 8.73
C VAL A 320 8.12 -19.32 8.25
N PHE A 321 6.86 -19.27 8.70
CA PHE A 321 5.96 -18.19 8.32
C PHE A 321 6.43 -16.82 8.86
N ALA A 322 6.96 -16.79 10.09
CA ALA A 322 7.59 -15.61 10.65
C ALA A 322 8.88 -15.23 9.89
N LEU A 323 9.71 -16.24 9.53
CA LEU A 323 10.92 -16.02 8.73
C LEU A 323 10.58 -15.37 7.38
N ILE A 324 9.54 -15.83 6.69
CA ILE A 324 9.07 -15.23 5.44
C ILE A 324 8.63 -13.78 5.67
N LYS A 325 7.87 -13.50 6.74
CA LYS A 325 7.42 -12.13 7.06
C LYS A 325 8.58 -11.17 7.30
N PHE A 326 9.61 -11.62 7.99
CA PHE A 326 10.73 -10.79 8.39
C PHE A 326 11.92 -10.85 7.43
N ASP A 327 11.77 -11.45 6.24
CA ASP A 327 12.82 -11.44 5.22
C ASP A 327 13.18 -10.02 4.83
N ASN A 328 14.46 -9.71 4.90
CA ASN A 328 15.01 -8.39 4.66
C ASN A 328 15.96 -8.35 3.44
N LYS A 329 15.73 -9.26 2.48
CA LYS A 329 16.59 -9.47 1.33
C LYS A 329 16.01 -8.89 0.03
N TYR A 330 16.88 -8.46 -0.87
CA TYR A 330 16.51 -8.18 -2.25
C TYR A 330 16.72 -9.41 -3.13
N SER A 331 15.74 -9.69 -3.99
CA SER A 331 15.84 -10.71 -5.04
C SER A 331 16.70 -10.20 -6.21
N LYS A 332 17.49 -11.08 -6.81
CA LYS A 332 18.21 -10.81 -8.06
C LYS A 332 17.26 -10.62 -9.25
N GLU A 333 16.02 -11.08 -9.15
CA GLU A 333 15.00 -10.87 -10.17
C GLU A 333 14.33 -9.50 -10.07
N SER A 334 14.52 -8.78 -8.95
CA SER A 334 13.91 -7.47 -8.74
C SER A 334 14.47 -6.40 -9.68
N ARG A 335 13.66 -5.41 -9.98
CA ARG A 335 14.07 -4.24 -10.77
C ARG A 335 15.18 -3.47 -10.05
N SER A 336 15.09 -3.36 -8.73
CA SER A 336 16.08 -2.66 -7.90
C SER A 336 17.47 -3.29 -8.00
N TYR A 337 17.56 -4.63 -7.94
CA TYR A 337 18.84 -5.30 -8.18
C TYR A 337 19.32 -5.11 -9.61
N LYS A 338 18.45 -5.31 -10.60
CA LYS A 338 18.81 -5.14 -12.01
C LYS A 338 19.32 -3.72 -12.32
N TYR A 339 18.76 -2.71 -11.64
CA TYR A 339 19.24 -1.32 -11.74
C TYR A 339 20.67 -1.18 -11.24
N ILE A 340 21.00 -1.69 -10.06
CA ILE A 340 22.38 -1.68 -9.53
C ILE A 340 23.31 -2.50 -10.42
N ALA A 341 22.87 -3.67 -10.87
CA ALA A 341 23.69 -4.59 -11.66
C ALA A 341 24.20 -3.97 -12.98
N THR A 342 23.49 -2.97 -13.55
CA THR A 342 23.97 -2.24 -14.73
C THR A 342 25.29 -1.49 -14.51
N LEU A 343 25.67 -1.26 -13.25
CA LEU A 343 26.96 -0.64 -12.90
C LEU A 343 28.13 -1.63 -12.99
N PHE A 344 27.89 -2.93 -12.87
CA PHE A 344 28.95 -3.92 -12.71
C PHE A 344 29.81 -4.14 -13.96
N ASP A 345 29.27 -3.84 -15.14
CA ASP A 345 29.96 -3.95 -16.43
C ASP A 345 30.53 -2.61 -16.90
N ARG A 346 30.35 -1.53 -16.13
CA ARG A 346 30.92 -0.21 -16.48
C ARG A 346 32.36 -0.10 -15.98
N ASN A 347 33.19 0.57 -16.78
CA ASN A 347 34.57 0.88 -16.38
C ASN A 347 34.65 2.28 -15.78
N PHE A 348 35.27 2.38 -14.61
CA PHE A 348 35.49 3.63 -13.91
C PHE A 348 37.00 3.87 -13.73
N GLU A 349 37.45 5.11 -13.90
CA GLU A 349 38.84 5.50 -13.59
C GLU A 349 38.99 5.92 -12.12
N ASP A 350 37.94 6.46 -11.54
CA ASP A 350 37.84 6.95 -10.17
C ASP A 350 37.90 5.79 -9.15
N GLU A 351 38.82 5.86 -8.19
CA GLU A 351 39.04 4.81 -7.18
C GLU A 351 37.85 4.67 -6.19
N ASP A 352 37.19 5.78 -5.86
CA ASP A 352 36.00 5.72 -4.99
C ASP A 352 34.85 5.00 -5.70
N MET A 353 34.69 5.21 -7.00
CA MET A 353 33.74 4.46 -7.82
C MET A 353 34.08 2.97 -7.87
N LYS A 354 35.35 2.62 -8.12
CA LYS A 354 35.80 1.21 -8.16
C LYS A 354 35.53 0.50 -6.84
N SER A 355 35.94 1.12 -5.72
CA SER A 355 35.73 0.56 -4.38
C SER A 355 34.26 0.40 -4.06
N SER A 356 33.42 1.36 -4.44
CA SER A 356 31.96 1.29 -4.26
C SER A 356 31.32 0.18 -5.08
N ILE A 357 31.75 -0.04 -6.32
CA ILE A 357 31.29 -1.16 -7.13
C ILE A 357 31.66 -2.50 -6.49
N GLU A 358 32.86 -2.64 -5.92
CA GLU A 358 33.23 -3.86 -5.20
C GLU A 358 32.37 -4.09 -3.94
N VAL A 359 32.00 -3.03 -3.21
CA VAL A 359 31.03 -3.13 -2.10
C VAL A 359 29.69 -3.63 -2.59
N LEU A 360 29.17 -3.10 -3.71
CA LEU A 360 27.88 -3.51 -4.29
C LEU A 360 27.90 -4.94 -4.85
N LYS A 361 29.01 -5.37 -5.50
CA LYS A 361 29.17 -6.75 -6.00
C LYS A 361 29.21 -7.78 -4.88
N ASN A 362 29.82 -7.43 -3.74
CA ASN A 362 29.95 -8.30 -2.58
C ASN A 362 28.74 -8.23 -1.62
N TRP A 363 27.75 -7.38 -1.90
CA TRP A 363 26.53 -7.32 -1.10
C TRP A 363 25.70 -8.59 -1.26
N ASP A 364 25.42 -9.25 -0.13
CA ASP A 364 24.54 -10.44 -0.07
C ASP A 364 23.05 -10.12 -0.24
N LEU A 365 22.74 -8.83 -0.47
CA LEU A 365 21.43 -8.24 -0.68
C LEU A 365 20.56 -8.19 0.58
N HIS A 366 21.08 -8.49 1.77
CA HIS A 366 20.39 -8.34 3.04
C HIS A 366 20.53 -6.93 3.63
N THR A 367 19.53 -6.53 4.42
CA THR A 367 19.51 -5.29 5.22
C THR A 367 19.43 -5.59 6.72
N ASN A 368 20.20 -6.60 7.17
CA ASN A 368 20.37 -6.92 8.58
C ASN A 368 21.35 -5.96 9.28
N TYR A 369 21.36 -5.93 10.60
CA TYR A 369 22.09 -4.96 11.43
C TYR A 369 23.56 -4.82 11.06
N GLU A 370 24.27 -5.93 10.88
CA GLU A 370 25.72 -5.97 10.68
C GLU A 370 26.17 -5.81 9.23
N ASN A 371 25.22 -5.67 8.30
CA ASN A 371 25.55 -5.58 6.88
C ASN A 371 26.19 -4.24 6.52
N THR A 372 27.45 -4.29 6.12
CA THR A 372 28.23 -3.09 5.76
C THR A 372 28.06 -2.65 4.30
N SER A 373 27.42 -3.46 3.45
CA SER A 373 27.10 -3.09 2.05
C SER A 373 25.71 -2.49 1.89
N ALA A 374 24.79 -2.73 2.87
CA ALA A 374 23.40 -2.35 2.77
C ALA A 374 23.21 -0.83 2.69
N ALA A 375 24.00 -0.05 3.42
CA ALA A 375 23.88 1.40 3.42
C ALA A 375 24.08 1.98 2.01
N LEU A 376 25.14 1.56 1.31
CA LEU A 376 25.40 1.97 -0.07
C LEU A 376 24.36 1.39 -1.03
N GLY A 377 24.09 0.08 -0.92
CA GLY A 377 23.15 -0.61 -1.80
C GLY A 377 21.74 0.01 -1.76
N VAL A 378 21.18 0.21 -0.56
CA VAL A 378 19.86 0.81 -0.37
C VAL A 378 19.83 2.27 -0.83
N CYS A 379 20.88 3.04 -0.59
CA CYS A 379 20.99 4.40 -1.08
C CYS A 379 20.86 4.44 -2.61
N VAL A 380 21.67 3.64 -3.33
CA VAL A 380 21.67 3.62 -4.81
C VAL A 380 20.34 3.14 -5.37
N LEU A 381 19.79 2.04 -4.86
CA LEU A 381 18.52 1.50 -5.38
C LEU A 381 17.30 2.38 -5.08
N SER A 382 17.41 3.31 -4.12
CA SER A 382 16.30 4.19 -3.75
C SER A 382 15.79 5.01 -4.94
N SER A 383 16.67 5.43 -5.84
CA SER A 383 16.28 6.15 -7.06
C SER A 383 15.33 5.30 -7.94
N GLU A 384 15.60 4.01 -8.06
CA GLU A 384 14.78 3.10 -8.86
C GLU A 384 13.42 2.85 -8.22
N TRP A 385 13.35 2.40 -6.96
CA TRP A 385 12.06 2.05 -6.37
C TRP A 385 11.15 3.26 -6.14
N ILE A 386 11.72 4.44 -5.86
CA ILE A 386 10.98 5.70 -5.79
C ILE A 386 10.37 6.05 -7.15
N SER A 387 11.17 5.95 -8.22
CA SER A 387 10.72 6.22 -9.58
C SER A 387 9.64 5.24 -10.02
N GLU A 388 9.77 3.98 -9.64
CA GLU A 388 8.76 2.95 -9.88
C GLU A 388 7.43 3.30 -9.21
N GLN A 389 7.44 3.73 -7.95
CA GLN A 389 6.22 4.16 -7.25
C GLN A 389 5.52 5.31 -7.95
N GLY A 390 6.28 6.26 -8.50
CA GLY A 390 5.79 7.38 -9.30
C GLY A 390 5.53 7.05 -10.76
N GLN A 391 5.75 5.80 -11.22
CA GLN A 391 5.69 5.39 -12.62
C GLN A 391 6.60 6.26 -13.51
N ARG A 392 7.80 6.56 -13.04
CA ARG A 392 8.80 7.42 -13.69
C ARG A 392 10.01 6.60 -14.13
N ILE A 393 10.84 7.20 -14.98
CA ILE A 393 12.15 6.65 -15.32
C ILE A 393 13.12 7.02 -14.20
N PRO A 394 13.86 6.06 -13.60
CA PRO A 394 14.87 6.38 -12.61
C PRO A 394 16.03 7.15 -13.24
N GLN A 395 16.75 7.91 -12.42
CA GLN A 395 18.00 8.54 -12.88
C GLN A 395 19.04 7.46 -13.23
N ASP A 396 20.11 7.84 -13.95
CA ASP A 396 21.19 6.90 -14.25
C ASP A 396 21.82 6.38 -12.95
N PRO A 397 22.03 5.06 -12.79
CA PRO A 397 22.56 4.48 -11.56
C PRO A 397 23.98 4.96 -11.22
N GLU A 398 24.78 5.45 -12.18
CA GLU A 398 26.05 6.08 -11.91
C GLU A 398 25.88 7.40 -11.14
N ILE A 399 24.91 8.22 -11.53
CA ILE A 399 24.61 9.46 -10.81
C ILE A 399 24.15 9.13 -9.39
N SER A 400 23.24 8.16 -9.22
CA SER A 400 22.81 7.70 -7.91
C SER A 400 23.98 7.20 -7.05
N LEU A 401 24.93 6.48 -7.65
CA LEU A 401 26.09 5.97 -6.93
C LEU A 401 27.00 7.12 -6.46
N ARG A 402 27.29 8.12 -7.31
CA ARG A 402 28.11 9.29 -6.95
C ARG A 402 27.47 10.10 -5.82
N ASP A 403 26.16 10.32 -5.90
CA ASP A 403 25.41 11.03 -4.85
C ASP A 403 25.48 10.26 -3.52
N CYS A 404 25.33 8.93 -3.54
CA CYS A 404 25.41 8.08 -2.36
C CYS A 404 26.82 8.01 -1.76
N ILE A 405 27.88 7.96 -2.58
CA ILE A 405 29.27 8.04 -2.11
C ILE A 405 29.48 9.35 -1.34
N SER A 406 29.04 10.46 -1.93
CA SER A 406 29.17 11.78 -1.29
C SER A 406 28.38 11.85 0.01
N GLU A 407 27.13 11.42 0.01
CA GLU A 407 26.25 11.43 1.19
C GLU A 407 26.87 10.60 2.34
N LEU A 408 27.21 9.34 2.08
CA LEU A 408 27.70 8.43 3.10
C LEU A 408 29.08 8.84 3.63
N SER A 409 29.98 9.29 2.75
CA SER A 409 31.29 9.78 3.16
C SER A 409 31.22 11.05 4.03
N ASN A 410 30.31 11.97 3.70
CA ASN A 410 30.10 13.19 4.47
C ASN A 410 29.48 12.90 5.84
N THR A 411 28.53 11.96 5.91
CA THR A 411 27.79 11.64 7.14
C THR A 411 28.61 10.73 8.08
N TYR A 412 29.24 9.67 7.52
CA TYR A 412 29.86 8.60 8.32
C TYR A 412 31.37 8.50 8.17
N GLY A 413 32.00 9.32 7.32
CA GLY A 413 33.44 9.23 7.00
C GLY A 413 33.83 7.97 6.22
N LYS A 414 32.86 7.18 5.76
CA LYS A 414 33.02 5.90 5.03
C LYS A 414 31.79 5.62 4.18
N ILE A 415 31.95 4.90 3.06
CA ILE A 415 30.84 4.54 2.15
C ILE A 415 30.03 3.32 2.59
N ASN A 416 30.54 2.57 3.57
CA ASN A 416 30.03 1.27 3.97
C ASN A 416 29.80 1.14 5.49
N PRO A 417 29.08 2.08 6.13
CA PRO A 417 28.70 1.91 7.53
C PRO A 417 27.82 0.68 7.69
N PRO A 418 27.87 -0.04 8.84
CA PRO A 418 26.89 -1.07 9.16
C PRO A 418 25.46 -0.51 9.08
N TRP A 419 24.49 -1.32 8.64
CA TRP A 419 23.11 -0.88 8.52
C TRP A 419 22.53 -0.37 9.83
N SER A 420 22.97 -0.92 10.95
CA SER A 420 22.62 -0.48 12.31
C SER A 420 23.09 0.93 12.67
N GLU A 421 24.11 1.47 12.00
CA GLU A 421 24.57 2.86 12.17
C GLU A 421 23.73 3.86 11.35
N ARG A 422 22.89 3.40 10.41
CA ARG A 422 22.16 4.27 9.48
C ARG A 422 20.64 4.24 9.65
N ASN A 423 20.04 3.10 9.99
CA ASN A 423 18.59 2.90 9.93
C ASN A 423 17.97 2.78 11.34
N PHE A 424 17.12 3.74 11.71
CA PHE A 424 16.60 3.87 13.06
C PHE A 424 15.09 4.02 13.11
N ILE A 425 14.48 3.44 14.16
CA ILE A 425 13.17 3.82 14.64
C ILE A 425 13.33 4.84 15.77
N VAL A 426 12.60 5.97 15.68
CA VAL A 426 12.73 7.07 16.64
C VAL A 426 11.37 7.45 17.20
N ARG A 427 11.24 7.44 18.53
CA ARG A 427 10.02 7.85 19.22
C ARG A 427 10.34 8.54 20.54
N GLY A 428 9.98 9.81 20.66
CA GLY A 428 10.38 10.61 21.82
C GLY A 428 11.91 10.65 21.99
N ASN A 429 12.42 10.17 23.12
CA ASN A 429 13.87 10.11 23.39
C ASN A 429 14.50 8.77 22.99
N LYS A 430 13.74 7.82 22.49
CA LYS A 430 14.27 6.54 22.02
C LYS A 430 14.71 6.64 20.56
N LYS A 431 15.95 6.25 20.28
CA LYS A 431 16.51 6.04 18.94
C LYS A 431 17.13 4.64 18.94
N VAL A 432 16.51 3.72 18.23
CA VAL A 432 16.89 2.29 18.23
C VAL A 432 17.11 1.85 16.79
N SER A 433 18.21 1.16 16.52
CA SER A 433 18.50 0.59 15.20
C SER A 433 17.41 -0.43 14.82
N VAL A 434 17.06 -0.48 13.54
CA VAL A 434 16.09 -1.42 13.01
C VAL A 434 16.58 -2.02 11.70
N GLN A 435 16.48 -3.35 11.58
CA GLN A 435 16.75 -4.04 10.30
C GLN A 435 15.57 -3.97 9.36
N GLY A 436 15.79 -4.33 8.09
CA GLY A 436 14.83 -4.16 7.01
C GLY A 436 15.12 -2.90 6.20
N GLY A 437 14.36 -2.68 5.16
CA GLY A 437 14.58 -1.56 4.24
C GLY A 437 13.41 -1.36 3.28
N PRO A 438 13.53 -0.46 2.31
CA PRO A 438 12.49 -0.23 1.33
C PRO A 438 12.28 -1.46 0.43
N ASP A 439 11.03 -1.78 0.15
CA ASP A 439 10.57 -2.88 -0.71
C ASP A 439 11.10 -4.29 -0.38
N VAL A 440 11.56 -4.55 0.84
CA VAL A 440 11.76 -5.90 1.38
C VAL A 440 10.56 -6.31 2.23
N LEU A 441 10.38 -7.62 2.54
CA LEU A 441 9.21 -8.09 3.32
C LEU A 441 9.20 -7.52 4.74
N ARG A 442 10.39 -7.29 5.34
CA ARG A 442 10.57 -6.45 6.52
C ARG A 442 10.68 -4.98 6.08
N ALA A 443 9.57 -4.37 5.68
CA ALA A 443 9.56 -3.07 5.04
C ALA A 443 9.75 -1.92 6.03
N ILE A 444 10.87 -1.20 5.90
CA ILE A 444 11.18 0.01 6.65
C ILE A 444 11.51 1.12 5.65
N TYR A 445 10.70 2.16 5.61
CA TYR A 445 10.92 3.34 4.77
C TYR A 445 11.42 4.48 5.65
N GLY A 446 12.67 4.88 5.45
CA GLY A 446 13.31 5.96 6.20
C GLY A 446 13.37 7.26 5.42
N ARG A 447 13.49 8.37 6.14
CA ARG A 447 13.89 9.70 5.63
C ARG A 447 15.12 10.15 6.37
N ASN A 448 16.04 10.79 5.67
CA ASN A 448 17.21 11.38 6.32
C ASN A 448 16.73 12.41 7.36
N ASP A 449 17.25 12.28 8.59
CA ASP A 449 17.14 13.29 9.62
C ASP A 449 18.24 14.38 9.47
N ASP A 450 18.30 15.30 10.41
CA ASP A 450 19.28 16.40 10.37
C ASP A 450 20.73 15.91 10.56
N GLU A 451 20.94 14.69 11.07
CA GLU A 451 22.24 14.03 11.26
C GLU A 451 22.64 13.19 10.05
N GLY A 452 21.72 12.98 9.10
CA GLY A 452 21.91 12.17 7.91
C GLY A 452 21.54 10.70 8.10
N ASP A 453 21.02 10.31 9.26
CA ASP A 453 20.52 8.97 9.54
C ASP A 453 19.13 8.76 8.93
N LEU A 454 18.83 7.51 8.55
CA LEU A 454 17.49 7.13 8.09
C LEU A 454 16.56 6.92 9.28
N LYS A 455 15.70 7.91 9.53
CA LYS A 455 14.61 7.79 10.49
C LYS A 455 13.41 7.12 9.84
N ALA A 456 13.01 5.95 10.35
CA ALA A 456 11.81 5.25 9.90
C ALA A 456 10.56 6.16 9.98
N SER A 457 9.86 6.29 8.87
CA SER A 457 8.68 7.15 8.73
C SER A 457 7.46 6.41 8.20
N GLY A 458 7.64 5.23 7.63
CA GLY A 458 6.59 4.39 7.07
C GLY A 458 7.05 2.94 6.94
N GLY A 459 6.16 2.09 6.47
CA GLY A 459 6.42 0.67 6.30
C GLY A 459 5.68 -0.19 7.31
N ASP A 460 6.36 -1.16 7.88
CA ASP A 460 5.83 -2.07 8.89
C ASP A 460 5.28 -1.28 10.09
N GLY A 461 3.97 -1.08 10.11
CA GLY A 461 3.28 -0.46 11.23
C GLY A 461 2.71 -1.53 12.17
N LEU A 462 1.37 -1.60 12.27
CA LEU A 462 0.69 -2.71 12.92
C LEU A 462 0.79 -3.95 12.03
N TYR A 463 1.28 -5.07 12.56
CA TYR A 463 1.11 -6.37 11.92
C TYR A 463 0.48 -7.38 12.87
N ILE A 464 -0.38 -8.22 12.30
CA ILE A 464 -1.24 -9.16 13.01
C ILE A 464 -1.02 -10.53 12.42
N HIS A 465 -0.75 -11.51 13.26
CA HIS A 465 -0.70 -12.92 12.89
C HIS A 465 -1.91 -13.63 13.50
N VAL A 466 -2.71 -14.27 12.66
CA VAL A 466 -3.86 -15.08 13.06
C VAL A 466 -3.67 -16.48 12.54
N SER A 467 -4.01 -17.47 13.33
CA SER A 467 -4.01 -18.88 12.94
C SER A 467 -5.21 -19.62 13.53
N TRP A 468 -5.66 -20.63 12.82
CA TRP A 468 -6.58 -21.63 13.33
C TRP A 468 -5.89 -22.99 13.23
N ASP A 469 -5.88 -23.74 14.33
CA ASP A 469 -5.36 -25.08 14.31
C ASP A 469 -6.32 -26.05 13.58
N LYS A 470 -5.93 -27.32 13.45
CA LYS A 470 -6.72 -28.35 12.80
C LYS A 470 -8.13 -28.56 13.42
N ASP A 471 -8.35 -28.11 14.65
CA ASP A 471 -9.62 -28.19 15.37
C ASP A 471 -10.41 -26.86 15.29
N GLY A 472 -9.91 -25.88 14.52
CA GLY A 472 -10.51 -24.56 14.32
C GLY A 472 -10.34 -23.62 15.51
N VAL A 473 -9.41 -23.90 16.43
CA VAL A 473 -9.14 -23.00 17.56
C VAL A 473 -8.27 -21.85 17.11
N GLN A 474 -8.81 -20.65 17.27
CA GLN A 474 -8.13 -19.41 16.90
C GLN A 474 -7.03 -19.04 17.90
N ASN A 475 -5.87 -18.68 17.37
CA ASN A 475 -4.77 -18.03 18.05
C ASN A 475 -4.36 -16.76 17.32
N SER A 476 -3.99 -15.71 18.06
CA SER A 476 -3.61 -14.44 17.45
C SER A 476 -2.60 -13.68 18.29
N LYS A 477 -1.74 -12.94 17.59
CA LYS A 477 -0.71 -12.08 18.16
C LYS A 477 -0.48 -10.89 17.25
N SER A 478 -0.05 -9.77 17.81
CA SER A 478 0.18 -8.53 17.05
C SER A 478 1.39 -7.79 17.58
N ILE A 479 1.81 -6.79 16.85
CA ILE A 479 2.79 -5.80 17.30
C ILE A 479 2.52 -4.47 16.61
N HIS A 480 2.67 -3.39 17.36
CA HIS A 480 2.64 -2.02 16.87
C HIS A 480 4.05 -1.43 16.92
N GLN A 481 4.43 -0.62 15.95
CA GLN A 481 5.80 -0.09 15.81
C GLN A 481 6.28 0.74 17.00
N TYR A 482 5.37 1.39 17.73
CA TYR A 482 5.71 2.24 18.87
C TYR A 482 5.02 1.80 20.16
N GLY A 483 3.73 1.78 20.15
CA GLY A 483 2.81 1.57 21.24
C GLY A 483 1.44 2.14 20.87
N SER A 484 0.42 1.92 21.71
CA SER A 484 -0.96 2.31 21.38
C SER A 484 -1.27 3.79 21.61
N SER A 485 -0.42 4.55 22.30
CA SER A 485 -0.62 5.99 22.50
C SER A 485 0.03 6.79 21.36
N THR A 486 -0.79 7.38 20.49
CA THR A 486 -0.29 8.07 19.30
C THR A 486 0.21 9.50 19.57
N GLN A 487 -0.30 10.19 20.60
CA GLN A 487 0.00 11.61 20.82
C GLN A 487 0.47 11.94 22.25
N ASN A 488 0.09 11.15 23.25
CA ASN A 488 0.45 11.45 24.64
C ASN A 488 1.84 10.92 24.99
N ILE A 489 2.84 11.77 24.86
CA ILE A 489 4.25 11.46 25.18
C ILE A 489 4.47 11.02 26.64
N LYS A 490 3.55 11.35 27.56
CA LYS A 490 3.62 10.94 28.97
C LYS A 490 2.96 9.59 29.23
N SER A 491 2.31 9.00 28.23
CA SER A 491 1.73 7.67 28.36
C SER A 491 2.82 6.61 28.39
N GLN A 492 2.69 5.65 29.30
CA GLN A 492 3.55 4.46 29.27
C GLN A 492 3.43 3.65 27.97
N HIS A 493 2.36 3.84 27.20
CA HIS A 493 2.10 3.18 25.92
C HIS A 493 2.54 4.03 24.72
N TYR A 494 3.39 5.04 24.93
CA TYR A 494 3.88 5.87 23.84
C TYR A 494 4.94 5.17 22.99
N ASP A 495 5.78 4.35 23.65
CA ASP A 495 6.95 3.71 23.05
C ASP A 495 7.27 2.32 23.62
N ASP A 496 6.31 1.70 24.31
CA ASP A 496 6.49 0.44 25.06
C ASP A 496 6.62 -0.82 24.18
N GLN A 497 6.33 -0.71 22.88
CA GLN A 497 6.46 -1.84 21.95
C GLN A 497 7.69 -1.79 21.05
N ILE A 498 8.50 -0.72 21.11
CA ILE A 498 9.65 -0.55 20.21
C ILE A 498 10.64 -1.72 20.29
N GLU A 499 10.98 -2.15 21.50
CA GLU A 499 11.94 -3.25 21.71
C GLU A 499 11.42 -4.57 21.12
N LEU A 500 10.13 -4.87 21.34
CA LEU A 500 9.51 -6.04 20.70
C LEU A 500 9.51 -5.93 19.18
N TYR A 501 9.25 -4.72 18.67
CA TYR A 501 9.18 -4.47 17.24
C TYR A 501 10.53 -4.62 16.54
N VAL A 502 11.62 -4.11 17.13
CA VAL A 502 12.97 -4.25 16.54
C VAL A 502 13.51 -5.68 16.69
N ASP A 503 13.10 -6.38 17.74
CA ASP A 503 13.42 -7.79 17.98
C ASP A 503 12.53 -8.76 17.18
N GLU A 504 11.60 -8.25 16.35
CA GLU A 504 10.66 -9.04 15.55
C GLU A 504 9.77 -10.00 16.38
N LYS A 505 9.48 -9.58 17.61
CA LYS A 505 8.63 -10.31 18.57
C LYS A 505 7.21 -9.78 18.56
N TYR A 506 6.28 -10.65 18.87
CA TYR A 506 4.86 -10.32 18.97
C TYR A 506 4.42 -10.27 20.44
N LYS A 507 3.41 -9.45 20.71
CA LYS A 507 2.59 -9.56 21.94
C LYS A 507 1.35 -10.41 21.68
N PRO A 508 0.81 -11.13 22.67
CA PRO A 508 -0.47 -11.82 22.53
C PRO A 508 -1.59 -10.79 22.34
N THR A 509 -2.63 -11.16 21.60
CA THR A 509 -3.89 -10.44 21.58
C THR A 509 -4.88 -11.10 22.56
N PHE A 510 -5.68 -10.30 23.24
CA PHE A 510 -6.65 -10.82 24.22
C PHE A 510 -8.06 -10.75 23.61
N PHE A 511 -8.33 -11.61 22.61
CA PHE A 511 -9.61 -11.61 21.89
C PHE A 511 -10.79 -12.06 22.77
N LYS A 512 -10.56 -13.08 23.64
CA LYS A 512 -11.59 -13.56 24.58
C LYS A 512 -11.76 -12.57 25.73
N GLU A 513 -13.01 -12.20 26.05
CA GLU A 513 -13.35 -11.20 27.06
C GLU A 513 -12.74 -11.49 28.43
N GLU A 514 -12.71 -12.74 28.84
CA GLU A 514 -12.10 -13.14 30.11
C GLU A 514 -10.62 -12.76 30.18
N ASN A 515 -9.87 -13.02 29.10
CA ASN A 515 -8.45 -12.69 29.02
C ASN A 515 -8.25 -11.17 28.90
N LEU A 516 -9.11 -10.51 28.13
CA LEU A 516 -9.08 -9.06 28.00
C LEU A 516 -9.26 -8.38 29.38
N ARG A 517 -10.26 -8.79 30.16
CA ARG A 517 -10.53 -8.20 31.48
C ARG A 517 -9.38 -8.42 32.46
N LYS A 518 -8.70 -9.56 32.42
CA LYS A 518 -7.52 -9.85 33.29
C LYS A 518 -6.33 -8.94 32.97
N ASN A 519 -6.24 -8.44 31.73
CA ASN A 519 -5.13 -7.63 31.22
C ASN A 519 -5.50 -6.15 30.99
N THR A 520 -6.67 -5.71 31.48
CA THR A 520 -7.16 -4.33 31.34
C THR A 520 -6.68 -3.47 32.52
N SER A 521 -6.00 -2.38 32.22
CA SER A 521 -5.53 -1.43 33.24
C SER A 521 -6.59 -0.39 33.64
N LYS A 522 -7.57 -0.10 32.77
CA LYS A 522 -8.59 0.92 33.02
C LYS A 522 -9.90 0.57 32.31
N ILE A 523 -11.00 0.74 33.04
CA ILE A 523 -12.37 0.60 32.50
C ILE A 523 -13.11 1.92 32.76
N TYR A 524 -13.81 2.43 31.76
CA TYR A 524 -14.64 3.62 31.87
C TYR A 524 -15.85 3.55 30.94
N SER A 525 -16.89 4.27 31.27
CA SER A 525 -18.06 4.47 30.42
C SER A 525 -17.95 5.81 29.71
N VAL A 526 -18.27 5.83 28.45
CA VAL A 526 -18.42 7.07 27.67
C VAL A 526 -19.89 7.46 27.70
N PRO A 527 -20.27 8.63 28.27
CA PRO A 527 -21.65 9.06 28.22
C PRO A 527 -22.07 9.25 26.76
N LEU A 528 -23.17 8.64 26.40
CA LEU A 528 -23.84 8.95 25.13
C LEU A 528 -24.25 10.42 25.22
N GLY A 529 -23.75 11.26 24.33
CA GLY A 529 -24.16 12.65 24.25
C GLY A 529 -25.68 12.72 23.98
N ASN A 530 -26.37 13.61 24.72
CA ASN A 530 -27.76 13.91 24.48
C ASN A 530 -27.96 14.58 23.13
#